data_fc2c59faf8a6971ec18fa1b1d114fbcf
#
_entry.id   fc2c59faf8a6971ec18fa1b1d114fbcf
#
_cell.length_a   1.000
_cell.length_b   1.000
_cell.length_c   1.000
_cell.angle_alpha   90.00
_cell.angle_beta   90.00
_cell.angle_gamma   90.00
#
_symmetry.space_group_name_H-M   'P 1'
#
loop_
_entity.id
_entity.type
_entity.pdbx_description
1 polymer ?
#
loop_
_entity_poly.entity_id
_entity_poly.type
_entity_poly.pdbx_seq_one_letter_code
_entity_poly.pdbx_strand_id
1 'polypeptide(L)'
;MKLSDDQVARFARDGYLFLPEAFSAPEVAVLASEARRVFALDREEVWREDNGAPRTAFAAHTYSEPFRRLGAHPRLIGPVMQLLGEEVYMHQFKVNAKAAFDGAVWQWHQDYGTWSRDDLMPEPRAMNIALFIDEVTAANGPLLFIPGSHTRGVVEAGHDLETTSYPLWTLDRETVRALADEGGVAAPLGPPGSVLLFHGNLVHASPPNISPWDRVIVYLSLCAVSNHIRRFKRKEWIAHRDFTPIAPLGDGCLRELAEAPAA
;
A
#
# COMPACT_ATOMS: atom_id res chain seq x y z
N MET A 1 5.94 -8.24 -15.21
CA MET A 1 5.30 -7.19 -16.07
C MET A 1 6.31 -6.07 -16.26
N LYS A 2 6.37 -5.46 -17.45
CA LYS A 2 7.19 -4.28 -17.73
C LYS A 2 6.26 -3.13 -18.11
N LEU A 3 6.52 -1.93 -17.57
CA LEU A 3 5.79 -0.72 -17.92
C LEU A 3 6.23 -0.20 -19.29
N SER A 4 5.30 0.40 -20.05
CA SER A 4 5.62 1.12 -21.27
C SER A 4 6.28 2.48 -20.95
N ASP A 5 6.93 3.09 -21.92
CA ASP A 5 7.57 4.41 -21.75
C ASP A 5 6.53 5.48 -21.38
N ASP A 6 5.31 5.41 -21.93
CA ASP A 6 4.20 6.30 -21.55
C ASP A 6 3.78 6.10 -20.08
N GLN A 7 3.68 4.86 -19.61
CA GLN A 7 3.38 4.58 -18.21
C GLN A 7 4.47 5.10 -17.26
N VAL A 8 5.74 4.95 -17.63
CA VAL A 8 6.88 5.49 -16.88
C VAL A 8 6.81 7.02 -16.84
N ALA A 9 6.55 7.67 -18.00
CA ALA A 9 6.42 9.12 -18.08
C ALA A 9 5.23 9.64 -17.24
N ARG A 10 4.09 8.97 -17.27
CA ARG A 10 2.91 9.30 -16.44
C ARG A 10 3.23 9.16 -14.96
N PHE A 11 3.88 8.06 -14.55
CA PHE A 11 4.30 7.89 -13.16
C PHE A 11 5.27 9.02 -12.72
N ALA A 12 6.24 9.38 -13.55
CA ALA A 12 7.18 10.46 -13.24
C ALA A 12 6.50 11.84 -13.10
N ARG A 13 5.43 12.09 -13.88
CA ARG A 13 4.66 13.32 -13.82
C ARG A 13 3.71 13.35 -12.62
N ASP A 14 2.92 12.29 -12.42
CA ASP A 14 1.79 12.27 -11.50
C ASP A 14 2.15 11.69 -10.11
N GLY A 15 3.22 10.90 -10.03
CA GLY A 15 3.64 10.19 -8.82
C GLY A 15 2.85 8.91 -8.54
N TYR A 16 1.91 8.54 -9.42
CA TYR A 16 1.17 7.28 -9.33
C TYR A 16 0.80 6.75 -10.71
N LEU A 17 0.44 5.46 -10.75
CA LEU A 17 -0.06 4.79 -11.94
C LEU A 17 -1.18 3.81 -11.54
N PHE A 18 -2.32 3.90 -12.21
CA PHE A 18 -3.43 2.97 -12.03
C PHE A 18 -3.43 1.94 -13.16
N LEU A 19 -3.46 0.67 -12.78
CA LEU A 19 -3.47 -0.51 -13.64
C LEU A 19 -4.75 -1.30 -13.36
N PRO A 20 -5.82 -1.09 -14.11
CA PRO A 20 -7.08 -1.82 -13.88
C PRO A 20 -6.91 -3.30 -14.19
N GLU A 21 -7.59 -4.14 -13.42
CA GLU A 21 -7.71 -5.59 -13.65
C GLU A 21 -6.36 -6.33 -13.90
N ALA A 22 -5.31 -5.91 -13.17
CA ALA A 22 -3.99 -6.54 -13.26
C ALA A 22 -3.98 -7.98 -12.75
N PHE A 23 -4.96 -8.37 -11.91
CA PHE A 23 -5.19 -9.71 -11.40
C PHE A 23 -6.59 -10.20 -11.77
N SER A 24 -6.68 -11.47 -12.13
CA SER A 24 -7.95 -12.12 -12.51
C SER A 24 -8.84 -12.39 -11.29
N ALA A 25 -10.14 -12.58 -11.53
CA ALA A 25 -11.09 -12.89 -10.47
C ALA A 25 -10.71 -14.13 -9.63
N PRO A 26 -10.22 -15.25 -10.20
CA PRO A 26 -9.75 -16.39 -9.39
C PRO A 26 -8.56 -16.04 -8.48
N GLU A 27 -7.59 -15.27 -8.97
CA GLU A 27 -6.44 -14.83 -8.16
C GLU A 27 -6.89 -13.93 -7.00
N VAL A 28 -7.81 -13.00 -7.27
CA VAL A 28 -8.41 -12.14 -6.24
C VAL A 28 -9.22 -12.95 -5.23
N ALA A 29 -9.98 -13.96 -5.65
CA ALA A 29 -10.77 -14.80 -4.75
C ALA A 29 -9.89 -15.55 -3.73
N VAL A 30 -8.71 -16.04 -4.13
CA VAL A 30 -7.72 -16.64 -3.23
C VAL A 30 -7.29 -15.62 -2.18
N LEU A 31 -6.92 -14.42 -2.60
CA LEU A 31 -6.45 -13.36 -1.69
C LEU A 31 -7.55 -12.84 -0.77
N ALA A 32 -8.79 -12.75 -1.25
CA ALA A 32 -9.96 -12.34 -0.47
C ALA A 32 -10.30 -13.37 0.62
N SER A 33 -10.25 -14.66 0.28
CA SER A 33 -10.43 -15.73 1.26
C SER A 33 -9.34 -15.69 2.32
N GLU A 34 -8.10 -15.51 1.91
CA GLU A 34 -6.95 -15.44 2.81
C GLU A 34 -6.98 -14.20 3.70
N ALA A 35 -7.43 -13.05 3.19
CA ALA A 35 -7.58 -11.84 4.00
C ALA A 35 -8.55 -12.06 5.17
N ARG A 36 -9.70 -12.71 4.91
CA ARG A 36 -10.66 -13.08 5.97
C ARG A 36 -10.03 -14.00 7.01
N ARG A 37 -9.28 -15.03 6.55
CA ARG A 37 -8.57 -15.96 7.46
C ARG A 37 -7.54 -15.22 8.32
N VAL A 38 -6.74 -14.35 7.73
CA VAL A 38 -5.70 -13.58 8.43
C VAL A 38 -6.32 -12.64 9.46
N PHE A 39 -7.39 -11.93 9.13
CA PHE A 39 -8.07 -11.05 10.09
C PHE A 39 -8.74 -11.81 11.27
N ALA A 40 -9.02 -13.11 11.12
CA ALA A 40 -9.54 -13.95 12.19
C ALA A 40 -8.45 -14.45 13.18
N LEU A 41 -7.17 -14.28 12.84
CA LEU A 41 -6.07 -14.73 13.70
C LEU A 41 -5.95 -13.84 14.96
N ASP A 42 -5.63 -14.48 16.08
CA ASP A 42 -5.21 -13.80 17.31
C ASP A 42 -3.69 -13.63 17.30
N ARG A 43 -3.24 -12.47 16.74
CA ARG A 43 -1.81 -12.13 16.58
C ARG A 43 -1.58 -10.65 16.85
N GLU A 44 -0.41 -10.30 17.38
CA GLU A 44 -0.04 -8.90 17.63
C GLU A 44 0.07 -8.07 16.35
N GLU A 45 0.27 -8.69 15.19
CA GLU A 45 0.33 -8.05 13.87
C GLU A 45 -1.06 -7.71 13.31
N VAL A 46 -2.13 -8.24 13.91
CA VAL A 46 -3.52 -8.00 13.48
C VAL A 46 -4.17 -6.94 14.38
N TRP A 47 -4.23 -5.73 13.85
CA TRP A 47 -4.80 -4.59 14.56
C TRP A 47 -6.28 -4.41 14.23
N ARG A 48 -7.02 -3.93 15.23
CA ARG A 48 -8.46 -3.69 15.13
C ARG A 48 -8.80 -2.26 15.50
N GLU A 49 -9.92 -1.79 15.02
CA GLU A 49 -10.54 -0.55 15.49
C GLU A 49 -11.09 -0.75 16.92
N ASP A 50 -11.45 0.34 17.60
CA ASP A 50 -11.95 0.32 18.98
C ASP A 50 -13.22 -0.53 19.15
N ASN A 51 -14.03 -0.66 18.10
CA ASN A 51 -15.23 -1.51 18.05
C ASN A 51 -14.93 -2.98 17.72
N GLY A 52 -13.66 -3.36 17.56
CA GLY A 52 -13.23 -4.72 17.25
C GLY A 52 -13.21 -5.05 15.74
N ALA A 53 -13.63 -4.15 14.86
CA ALA A 53 -13.56 -4.36 13.41
C ALA A 53 -12.09 -4.51 12.93
N PRO A 54 -11.82 -5.34 11.92
CA PRO A 54 -10.48 -5.43 11.34
C PRO A 54 -10.01 -4.08 10.79
N ARG A 55 -8.76 -3.70 11.10
CA ARG A 55 -8.12 -2.51 10.55
C ARG A 55 -6.95 -2.85 9.66
N THR A 56 -5.92 -3.47 10.21
CA THR A 56 -4.68 -3.77 9.49
C THR A 56 -4.08 -5.07 9.98
N ALA A 57 -3.74 -5.96 9.05
CA ALA A 57 -2.86 -7.09 9.33
C ALA A 57 -1.50 -6.82 8.69
N PHE A 58 -0.47 -6.71 9.52
CA PHE A 58 0.91 -6.50 9.09
C PHE A 58 1.61 -7.82 8.78
N ALA A 59 2.66 -7.74 7.96
CA ALA A 59 3.59 -8.84 7.66
C ALA A 59 2.93 -10.15 7.22
N ALA A 60 1.70 -10.11 6.70
CA ALA A 60 0.96 -11.31 6.34
C ALA A 60 1.70 -12.22 5.34
N HIS A 61 2.61 -11.69 4.54
CA HIS A 61 3.46 -12.45 3.63
C HIS A 61 4.46 -13.39 4.36
N THR A 62 4.70 -13.21 5.66
CA THR A 62 5.62 -14.05 6.43
C THR A 62 4.94 -15.29 7.03
N TYR A 63 3.61 -15.27 7.16
CA TYR A 63 2.82 -16.35 7.78
C TYR A 63 1.60 -16.81 6.96
N SER A 64 1.50 -16.36 5.71
CA SER A 64 0.45 -16.73 4.77
C SER A 64 1.05 -17.05 3.42
N GLU A 65 0.81 -18.24 2.89
CA GLU A 65 1.34 -18.67 1.61
C GLU A 65 0.78 -17.84 0.43
N PRO A 66 -0.53 -17.53 0.34
CA PRO A 66 -1.03 -16.66 -0.73
C PRO A 66 -0.39 -15.26 -0.70
N PHE A 67 -0.23 -14.66 0.47
CA PHE A 67 0.39 -13.35 0.60
C PHE A 67 1.92 -13.39 0.41
N ARG A 68 2.58 -14.50 0.75
CA ARG A 68 3.99 -14.70 0.43
C ARG A 68 4.20 -14.73 -1.09
N ARG A 69 3.36 -15.46 -1.83
CA ARG A 69 3.41 -15.48 -3.31
C ARG A 69 3.09 -14.11 -3.91
N LEU A 70 2.09 -13.40 -3.36
CA LEU A 70 1.78 -12.03 -3.78
C LEU A 70 2.97 -11.09 -3.56
N GLY A 71 3.67 -11.21 -2.42
CA GLY A 71 4.85 -10.39 -2.08
C GLY A 71 6.02 -10.54 -3.04
N ALA A 72 6.05 -11.62 -3.83
CA ALA A 72 7.06 -11.88 -4.85
C ALA A 72 6.46 -11.96 -6.28
N HIS A 73 5.24 -11.46 -6.48
CA HIS A 73 4.56 -11.57 -7.76
C HIS A 73 5.18 -10.65 -8.82
N PRO A 74 5.54 -11.16 -10.03
CA PRO A 74 6.28 -10.40 -11.05
C PRO A 74 5.49 -9.20 -11.60
N ARG A 75 4.14 -9.22 -11.53
CA ARG A 75 3.30 -8.07 -11.92
C ARG A 75 3.42 -6.89 -10.96
N LEU A 76 3.89 -7.11 -9.74
CA LEU A 76 4.11 -6.08 -8.72
C LEU A 76 5.59 -5.68 -8.64
N ILE A 77 6.48 -6.66 -8.52
CA ILE A 77 7.91 -6.43 -8.30
C ILE A 77 8.58 -5.83 -9.54
N GLY A 78 8.29 -6.34 -10.74
CA GLY A 78 8.92 -5.90 -11.99
C GLY A 78 8.76 -4.40 -12.28
N PRO A 79 7.54 -3.82 -12.23
CA PRO A 79 7.33 -2.38 -12.39
C PRO A 79 8.12 -1.54 -11.39
N VAL A 80 8.18 -1.93 -10.13
CA VAL A 80 8.91 -1.18 -9.10
C VAL A 80 10.41 -1.22 -9.33
N MET A 81 10.96 -2.40 -9.65
CA MET A 81 12.38 -2.52 -10.04
C MET A 81 12.69 -1.67 -11.27
N GLN A 82 11.79 -1.62 -12.27
CA GLN A 82 11.97 -0.77 -13.46
C GLN A 82 12.00 0.70 -13.11
N LEU A 83 11.10 1.17 -12.23
CA LEU A 83 11.01 2.58 -11.83
C LEU A 83 12.17 3.01 -10.92
N LEU A 84 12.64 2.13 -10.04
CA LEU A 84 13.77 2.41 -9.15
C LEU A 84 15.14 2.14 -9.79
N GLY A 85 15.19 1.36 -10.89
CA GLY A 85 16.42 0.98 -11.58
C GLY A 85 17.31 0.02 -10.77
N GLU A 86 16.75 -0.69 -9.79
CA GLU A 86 17.48 -1.53 -8.84
C GLU A 86 16.60 -2.65 -8.30
N GLU A 87 17.21 -3.68 -7.72
CA GLU A 87 16.55 -4.70 -6.92
C GLU A 87 15.91 -4.09 -5.67
N VAL A 88 14.81 -4.72 -5.21
CA VAL A 88 14.01 -4.22 -4.09
C VAL A 88 13.84 -5.24 -2.99
N TYR A 89 13.66 -4.76 -1.76
CA TYR A 89 13.24 -5.57 -0.62
C TYR A 89 11.85 -5.12 -0.13
N MET A 90 11.19 -5.99 0.63
CA MET A 90 9.91 -5.68 1.28
C MET A 90 10.13 -4.83 2.52
N HIS A 91 9.84 -3.54 2.44
CA HIS A 91 9.90 -2.64 3.60
C HIS A 91 8.67 -2.80 4.50
N GLN A 92 7.46 -2.85 3.91
CA GLN A 92 6.22 -3.10 4.63
C GLN A 92 5.27 -3.98 3.80
N PHE A 93 4.50 -4.81 4.50
CA PHE A 93 3.38 -5.55 3.93
C PHE A 93 2.16 -5.38 4.84
N LYS A 94 1.05 -4.90 4.30
CA LYS A 94 -0.17 -4.61 5.06
C LYS A 94 -1.40 -5.10 4.29
N VAL A 95 -2.31 -5.75 5.00
CA VAL A 95 -3.69 -5.96 4.52
C VAL A 95 -4.56 -4.99 5.30
N ASN A 96 -5.11 -3.97 4.63
CA ASN A 96 -5.92 -2.93 5.27
C ASN A 96 -7.39 -3.13 4.94
N ALA A 97 -8.20 -3.21 5.98
CA ALA A 97 -9.65 -3.21 5.87
C ALA A 97 -10.24 -1.85 6.25
N LYS A 98 -11.32 -1.48 5.60
CA LYS A 98 -12.27 -0.47 6.04
C LYS A 98 -13.63 -1.14 6.13
N ALA A 99 -14.07 -1.42 7.34
CA ALA A 99 -15.37 -2.03 7.58
C ALA A 99 -16.51 -1.12 7.08
N ALA A 100 -17.61 -1.73 6.66
CA ALA A 100 -18.82 -1.02 6.26
C ALA A 100 -19.28 -0.06 7.37
N PHE A 101 -19.54 1.21 7.02
CA PHE A 101 -19.95 2.30 7.90
C PHE A 101 -18.96 2.71 9.02
N ASP A 102 -17.82 2.00 9.19
CA ASP A 102 -16.94 2.14 10.34
C ASP A 102 -15.46 2.40 10.00
N GLY A 103 -15.07 2.27 8.75
CA GLY A 103 -13.67 2.41 8.36
C GLY A 103 -13.13 3.82 8.61
N ALA A 104 -12.19 3.97 9.57
CA ALA A 104 -11.64 5.27 9.95
C ALA A 104 -10.86 5.99 8.85
N VAL A 105 -10.70 7.30 8.99
CA VAL A 105 -9.91 8.15 8.10
C VAL A 105 -8.42 7.80 8.17
N TRP A 106 -7.72 7.97 7.05
CA TRP A 106 -6.27 8.17 7.01
C TRP A 106 -6.02 9.61 6.56
N GLN A 107 -5.49 10.44 7.45
CA GLN A 107 -5.23 11.86 7.21
C GLN A 107 -4.18 12.05 6.11
N TRP A 108 -4.12 13.25 5.52
CA TRP A 108 -3.14 13.61 4.50
C TRP A 108 -1.71 13.46 5.01
N HIS A 109 -0.90 12.64 4.32
CA HIS A 109 0.46 12.30 4.72
C HIS A 109 1.32 11.89 3.54
N GLN A 110 2.62 11.72 3.81
CA GLN A 110 3.59 11.08 2.94
C GLN A 110 4.16 9.87 3.68
N ASP A 111 4.11 8.69 3.08
CA ASP A 111 4.68 7.49 3.72
C ASP A 111 6.20 7.62 3.93
N TYR A 112 6.93 8.13 2.93
CA TYR A 112 8.37 8.38 3.08
C TYR A 112 8.67 9.40 4.17
N GLY A 113 7.76 10.35 4.42
CA GLY A 113 7.87 11.27 5.55
C GLY A 113 7.99 10.55 6.89
N THR A 114 7.24 9.47 7.09
CA THR A 114 7.36 8.56 8.24
C THR A 114 8.66 7.75 8.17
N TRP A 115 8.93 7.11 7.04
CA TRP A 115 10.11 6.23 6.91
C TRP A 115 11.44 6.97 7.09
N SER A 116 11.54 8.21 6.60
CA SER A 116 12.73 9.05 6.79
C SER A 116 12.92 9.48 8.24
N ARG A 117 11.83 9.83 8.95
CA ARG A 117 11.90 10.31 10.34
C ARG A 117 12.07 9.17 11.34
N ASP A 118 11.29 8.09 11.19
CA ASP A 118 11.22 7.02 12.18
C ASP A 118 12.23 5.92 11.93
N ASP A 119 12.48 5.57 10.66
CA ASP A 119 13.36 4.46 10.28
C ASP A 119 14.72 4.90 9.74
N LEU A 120 14.94 6.22 9.55
CA LEU A 120 16.12 6.77 8.88
C LEU A 120 16.35 6.13 7.50
N MET A 121 15.29 6.02 6.69
CA MET A 121 15.41 5.67 5.27
C MET A 121 16.11 6.83 4.55
N PRO A 122 17.25 6.60 3.85
CA PRO A 122 18.08 7.71 3.36
C PRO A 122 17.44 8.56 2.28
N GLU A 123 16.79 7.92 1.30
CA GLU A 123 16.27 8.56 0.09
C GLU A 123 14.82 8.14 -0.19
N PRO A 124 14.02 8.91 -0.93
CA PRO A 124 12.66 8.54 -1.29
C PRO A 124 12.61 7.48 -2.40
N ARG A 125 13.54 6.53 -2.39
CA ARG A 125 13.63 5.41 -3.35
C ARG A 125 12.84 4.21 -2.83
N ALA A 126 11.56 4.46 -2.54
CA ALA A 126 10.60 3.47 -2.11
C ALA A 126 9.23 3.77 -2.73
N MET A 127 8.50 2.72 -3.06
CA MET A 127 7.19 2.80 -3.71
C MET A 127 6.17 1.94 -3.00
N ASN A 128 4.94 2.40 -3.02
CA ASN A 128 3.79 1.63 -2.57
C ASN A 128 3.07 0.98 -3.75
N ILE A 129 2.55 -0.18 -3.49
CA ILE A 129 1.60 -0.89 -4.32
C ILE A 129 0.33 -1.06 -3.49
N ALA A 130 -0.83 -0.75 -4.07
CA ALA A 130 -2.13 -1.05 -3.49
C ALA A 130 -2.90 -1.96 -4.45
N LEU A 131 -3.11 -3.21 -4.05
CA LEU A 131 -3.94 -4.17 -4.79
C LEU A 131 -5.34 -4.17 -4.20
N PHE A 132 -6.35 -3.90 -5.04
CA PHE A 132 -7.75 -3.91 -4.65
C PHE A 132 -8.27 -5.36 -4.55
N ILE A 133 -8.64 -5.77 -3.35
CA ILE A 133 -9.29 -7.05 -3.12
C ILE A 133 -10.80 -6.92 -3.33
N ASP A 134 -11.37 -5.81 -2.88
CA ASP A 134 -12.75 -5.42 -3.15
C ASP A 134 -12.80 -4.26 -4.14
N GLU A 135 -13.96 -4.02 -4.73
CA GLU A 135 -14.20 -2.84 -5.56
C GLU A 135 -13.96 -1.57 -4.74
N VAL A 136 -13.21 -0.63 -5.30
CA VAL A 136 -12.99 0.69 -4.71
C VAL A 136 -13.90 1.71 -5.39
N THR A 137 -14.79 2.29 -4.61
CA THR A 137 -15.78 3.29 -5.03
C THR A 137 -15.55 4.63 -4.34
N ALA A 138 -16.26 5.67 -4.76
CA ALA A 138 -16.17 6.99 -4.13
C ALA A 138 -16.65 6.99 -2.66
N ALA A 139 -17.48 6.00 -2.25
CA ALA A 139 -18.14 5.97 -0.94
C ALA A 139 -17.44 5.07 0.09
N ASN A 140 -16.53 4.16 -0.33
CA ASN A 140 -15.91 3.18 0.57
C ASN A 140 -14.48 3.51 0.99
N GLY A 141 -14.12 4.78 0.99
CA GLY A 141 -12.83 5.26 1.46
C GLY A 141 -11.69 5.02 0.45
N PRO A 142 -11.79 5.53 -0.79
CA PRO A 142 -10.73 5.40 -1.78
C PRO A 142 -9.45 6.10 -1.34
N LEU A 143 -8.32 5.75 -1.95
CA LEU A 143 -7.12 6.57 -1.87
C LEU A 143 -7.35 7.88 -2.64
N LEU A 144 -7.01 8.99 -1.99
CA LEU A 144 -6.96 10.32 -2.58
C LEU A 144 -5.50 10.73 -2.75
N PHE A 145 -5.12 11.18 -3.93
CA PHE A 145 -3.77 11.64 -4.26
C PHE A 145 -3.77 13.11 -4.64
N ILE A 146 -2.67 13.81 -4.33
CA ILE A 146 -2.36 15.10 -4.95
C ILE A 146 -1.29 14.83 -6.03
N PRO A 147 -1.68 14.76 -7.33
CA PRO A 147 -0.74 14.47 -8.42
C PRO A 147 0.43 15.47 -8.45
N GLY A 148 1.64 14.95 -8.71
CA GLY A 148 2.85 15.77 -8.79
C GLY A 148 3.46 16.17 -7.45
N SER A 149 2.75 16.02 -6.32
CA SER A 149 3.24 16.43 -5.00
C SER A 149 4.51 15.70 -4.55
N HIS A 150 4.79 14.50 -5.08
CA HIS A 150 6.01 13.75 -4.79
C HIS A 150 7.30 14.49 -5.18
N THR A 151 7.23 15.42 -6.13
CA THR A 151 8.38 16.21 -6.58
C THR A 151 8.78 17.32 -5.60
N ARG A 152 7.95 17.63 -4.60
CA ARG A 152 8.19 18.65 -3.57
C ARG A 152 9.12 18.17 -2.45
N GLY A 153 9.57 16.90 -2.49
CA GLY A 153 10.35 16.30 -1.41
C GLY A 153 9.50 16.00 -0.18
N VAL A 154 10.14 15.92 0.98
CA VAL A 154 9.46 15.72 2.27
C VAL A 154 8.88 17.05 2.74
N VAL A 155 7.57 17.09 2.86
CA VAL A 155 6.83 18.27 3.36
C VAL A 155 6.81 18.26 4.88
N GLU A 156 6.76 19.44 5.51
CA GLU A 156 6.61 19.57 6.95
C GLU A 156 5.32 18.88 7.44
N ALA A 157 5.42 18.17 8.55
CA ALA A 157 4.32 17.37 9.08
C ALA A 157 4.34 17.38 10.63
N GLY A 158 3.15 17.41 11.22
CA GLY A 158 2.92 17.22 12.65
C GLY A 158 2.66 15.76 12.98
N HIS A 159 3.01 15.34 14.20
CA HIS A 159 2.71 13.97 14.64
C HIS A 159 1.29 13.92 15.22
N ASP A 160 0.38 13.27 14.52
CA ASP A 160 -1.00 13.06 14.91
C ASP A 160 -1.09 11.75 15.74
N LEU A 161 -1.51 11.90 17.00
CA LEU A 161 -1.69 10.81 17.95
C LEU A 161 -3.16 10.60 18.34
N GLU A 162 -4.08 11.44 17.82
CA GLU A 162 -5.44 11.56 18.36
C GLU A 162 -6.52 11.24 17.33
N THR A 163 -6.32 11.61 16.06
CA THR A 163 -7.41 11.54 15.07
C THR A 163 -7.58 10.16 14.42
N THR A 164 -6.62 9.27 14.60
CA THR A 164 -6.68 7.89 14.11
C THR A 164 -6.13 6.92 15.15
N SER A 165 -6.55 5.67 15.12
CA SER A 165 -6.00 4.59 15.95
C SER A 165 -4.54 4.23 15.61
N TYR A 166 -3.95 4.87 14.60
CA TYR A 166 -2.56 4.68 14.19
C TYR A 166 -1.82 6.02 14.19
N PRO A 167 -0.74 6.17 14.99
CA PRO A 167 0.08 7.39 14.99
C PRO A 167 0.65 7.67 13.59
N LEU A 168 0.44 8.89 13.10
CA LEU A 168 0.80 9.26 11.73
C LEU A 168 1.43 10.66 11.69
N TRP A 169 2.41 10.86 10.82
CA TRP A 169 2.91 12.18 10.47
C TRP A 169 1.98 12.81 9.43
N THR A 170 1.20 13.81 9.82
CA THR A 170 0.16 14.42 8.99
C THR A 170 0.53 15.83 8.55
N LEU A 171 0.09 16.20 7.34
CA LEU A 171 0.23 17.55 6.82
C LEU A 171 -0.88 18.45 7.38
N ASP A 172 -0.56 19.74 7.62
CA ASP A 172 -1.56 20.73 7.98
C ASP A 172 -2.47 21.08 6.78
N ARG A 173 -3.62 21.70 7.08
CA ARG A 173 -4.65 22.01 6.08
C ARG A 173 -4.24 23.06 5.05
N GLU A 174 -3.40 24.01 5.43
CA GLU A 174 -2.92 25.08 4.54
C GLU A 174 -1.97 24.50 3.50
N THR A 175 -1.03 23.67 3.95
CA THR A 175 -0.10 22.94 3.07
C THR A 175 -0.86 22.02 2.10
N VAL A 176 -1.82 21.23 2.59
CA VAL A 176 -2.65 20.36 1.74
C VAL A 176 -3.41 21.18 0.70
N ARG A 177 -4.00 22.30 1.10
CA ARG A 177 -4.73 23.19 0.19
C ARG A 177 -3.83 23.75 -0.90
N ALA A 178 -2.66 24.28 -0.54
CA ALA A 178 -1.72 24.82 -1.49
C ALA A 178 -1.28 23.78 -2.53
N LEU A 179 -0.96 22.56 -2.09
CA LEU A 179 -0.60 21.47 -3.00
C LEU A 179 -1.77 21.05 -3.91
N ALA A 180 -2.98 21.01 -3.37
CA ALA A 180 -4.20 20.65 -4.12
C ALA A 180 -4.62 21.76 -5.12
N ASP A 181 -4.39 23.03 -4.80
CA ASP A 181 -4.64 24.14 -5.72
C ASP A 181 -3.71 24.06 -6.96
N GLU A 182 -2.51 23.49 -6.82
CA GLU A 182 -1.57 23.27 -7.92
C GLU A 182 -1.83 21.95 -8.68
N GLY A 183 -1.99 20.83 -7.96
CA GLY A 183 -2.02 19.49 -8.54
C GLY A 183 -3.42 18.88 -8.70
N GLY A 184 -4.43 19.50 -8.12
CA GLY A 184 -5.77 18.90 -8.00
C GLY A 184 -5.80 17.76 -6.99
N VAL A 185 -6.94 17.04 -6.95
CA VAL A 185 -7.11 15.81 -6.17
C VAL A 185 -7.63 14.71 -7.09
N ALA A 186 -6.95 13.59 -7.11
CA ALA A 186 -7.34 12.41 -7.88
C ALA A 186 -7.75 11.25 -6.94
N ALA A 187 -8.81 10.54 -7.32
CA ALA A 187 -9.28 9.34 -6.63
C ALA A 187 -9.39 8.19 -7.63
N PRO A 188 -8.36 7.36 -7.83
CA PRO A 188 -8.47 6.20 -8.68
C PRO A 188 -9.46 5.17 -8.11
N LEU A 189 -10.52 4.87 -8.87
CA LEU A 189 -11.56 3.92 -8.53
C LEU A 189 -11.49 2.75 -9.49
N GLY A 190 -11.95 1.56 -9.06
CA GLY A 190 -11.95 0.42 -9.97
C GLY A 190 -12.33 -0.90 -9.33
N PRO A 191 -12.47 -1.94 -10.18
CA PRO A 191 -12.87 -3.27 -9.77
C PRO A 191 -11.77 -4.00 -8.96
N PRO A 192 -12.13 -5.11 -8.29
CA PRO A 192 -11.17 -6.03 -7.69
C PRO A 192 -10.10 -6.46 -8.71
N GLY A 193 -8.87 -6.67 -8.24
CA GLY A 193 -7.72 -7.00 -9.09
C GLY A 193 -7.01 -5.80 -9.70
N SER A 194 -7.52 -4.58 -9.53
CA SER A 194 -6.83 -3.35 -9.93
C SER A 194 -5.63 -3.07 -9.02
N VAL A 195 -4.58 -2.47 -9.58
CA VAL A 195 -3.35 -2.12 -8.87
C VAL A 195 -3.06 -0.63 -9.00
N LEU A 196 -2.73 0.01 -7.89
CA LEU A 196 -2.11 1.32 -7.84
C LEU A 196 -0.63 1.18 -7.48
N LEU A 197 0.23 1.78 -8.28
CA LEU A 197 1.62 2.06 -7.93
C LEU A 197 1.72 3.52 -7.54
N PHE A 198 2.35 3.87 -6.42
CA PHE A 198 2.54 5.28 -6.06
C PHE A 198 3.83 5.52 -5.28
N HIS A 199 4.40 6.68 -5.50
CA HIS A 199 5.67 7.10 -4.94
C HIS A 199 5.55 7.33 -3.43
N GLY A 200 6.56 6.95 -2.62
CA GLY A 200 6.56 7.14 -1.17
C GLY A 200 6.37 8.59 -0.70
N ASN A 201 6.78 9.56 -1.52
CA ASN A 201 6.58 11.00 -1.26
C ASN A 201 5.25 11.55 -1.77
N LEU A 202 4.43 10.76 -2.47
CA LEU A 202 3.15 11.27 -2.95
C LEU A 202 2.23 11.58 -1.76
N VAL A 203 1.74 12.82 -1.70
CA VAL A 203 0.78 13.23 -0.67
C VAL A 203 -0.55 12.55 -0.92
N HIS A 204 -1.04 11.82 0.08
CA HIS A 204 -2.26 11.04 -0.05
C HIS A 204 -3.04 10.93 1.25
N ALA A 205 -4.30 10.56 1.11
CA ALA A 205 -5.24 10.35 2.22
C ALA A 205 -6.26 9.28 1.85
N SER A 206 -7.10 8.89 2.79
CA SER A 206 -8.25 8.04 2.52
C SER A 206 -9.39 8.40 3.47
N PRO A 207 -10.57 8.87 2.96
CA PRO A 207 -11.72 9.22 3.79
C PRO A 207 -12.30 7.97 4.49
N PRO A 208 -13.21 8.15 5.45
CA PRO A 208 -13.93 7.04 6.07
C PRO A 208 -14.72 6.22 5.05
N ASN A 209 -15.02 4.97 5.40
CA ASN A 209 -15.97 4.16 4.64
C ASN A 209 -17.40 4.45 5.13
N ILE A 210 -18.20 5.11 4.31
CA ILE A 210 -19.62 5.39 4.60
C ILE A 210 -20.56 4.45 3.82
N SER A 211 -20.01 3.51 3.08
CA SER A 211 -20.78 2.54 2.30
C SER A 211 -21.22 1.34 3.13
N PRO A 212 -22.25 0.57 2.69
CA PRO A 212 -22.67 -0.66 3.36
C PRO A 212 -21.78 -1.88 3.06
N TRP A 213 -20.62 -1.70 2.40
CA TRP A 213 -19.70 -2.77 2.03
C TRP A 213 -18.33 -2.57 2.64
N ASP A 214 -17.71 -3.64 3.07
CA ASP A 214 -16.29 -3.64 3.44
C ASP A 214 -15.40 -3.31 2.24
N ARG A 215 -14.21 -2.77 2.51
CA ARG A 215 -13.19 -2.55 1.49
C ARG A 215 -11.84 -3.02 2.01
N VAL A 216 -11.27 -4.02 1.34
CA VAL A 216 -9.93 -4.55 1.62
C VAL A 216 -8.97 -4.19 0.50
N ILE A 217 -7.81 -3.65 0.87
CA ILE A 217 -6.69 -3.39 -0.03
C ILE A 217 -5.43 -3.99 0.58
N VAL A 218 -4.64 -4.69 -0.23
CA VAL A 218 -3.31 -5.15 0.17
C VAL A 218 -2.26 -4.15 -0.27
N TYR A 219 -1.42 -3.72 0.67
CA TYR A 219 -0.33 -2.78 0.43
C TYR A 219 1.02 -3.47 0.56
N LEU A 220 1.89 -3.24 -0.43
CA LEU A 220 3.30 -3.59 -0.39
C LEU A 220 4.09 -2.28 -0.50
N SER A 221 4.97 -2.01 0.45
CA SER A 221 5.95 -0.94 0.32
C SER A 221 7.30 -1.56 -0.01
N LEU A 222 7.77 -1.33 -1.22
CA LEU A 222 9.03 -1.87 -1.74
C LEU A 222 10.08 -0.77 -1.76
N CYS A 223 11.27 -1.07 -1.28
CA CYS A 223 12.37 -0.13 -1.22
C CYS A 223 13.59 -0.68 -1.96
N ALA A 224 14.33 0.18 -2.65
CA ALA A 224 15.62 -0.15 -3.24
C ALA A 224 16.56 -0.74 -2.19
N VAL A 225 17.25 -1.82 -2.49
CA VAL A 225 18.11 -2.52 -1.53
C VAL A 225 19.20 -1.60 -0.98
N SER A 226 19.80 -0.76 -1.83
CA SER A 226 20.82 0.22 -1.41
C SER A 226 20.28 1.30 -0.46
N ASN A 227 18.95 1.47 -0.40
CA ASN A 227 18.25 2.52 0.36
C ASN A 227 17.61 2.00 1.66
N HIS A 228 18.06 0.86 2.17
CA HIS A 228 17.46 0.24 3.35
C HIS A 228 17.50 1.15 4.59
N ILE A 229 16.54 0.94 5.49
CA ILE A 229 16.42 1.67 6.76
C ILE A 229 17.65 1.52 7.65
N ARG A 230 17.94 2.53 8.48
CA ARG A 230 19.10 2.58 9.37
C ARG A 230 18.72 2.65 10.85
N ARG A 231 17.44 2.76 11.15
CA ARG A 231 16.91 2.76 12.53
C ARG A 231 15.86 1.67 12.68
N PHE A 232 15.92 0.90 13.77
CA PHE A 232 15.12 -0.29 14.04
C PHE A 232 14.26 -0.13 15.30
N LYS A 233 13.59 1.02 15.45
CA LYS A 233 12.72 1.30 16.61
C LYS A 233 11.34 0.71 16.45
N ARG A 234 10.78 0.75 15.24
CA ARG A 234 9.47 0.17 14.96
C ARG A 234 9.55 -1.35 15.01
N LYS A 235 8.45 -2.01 15.36
CA LYS A 235 8.36 -3.48 15.33
C LYS A 235 8.81 -4.01 13.97
N GLU A 236 9.48 -5.16 13.94
CA GLU A 236 10.00 -5.72 12.69
C GLU A 236 8.91 -6.06 11.70
N TRP A 237 7.76 -6.50 12.18
CA TRP A 237 6.60 -6.74 11.34
C TRP A 237 5.93 -5.46 10.79
N ILE A 238 6.31 -4.24 11.28
CA ILE A 238 5.91 -2.94 10.70
C ILE A 238 6.97 -2.45 9.71
N ALA A 239 8.26 -2.56 10.05
CA ALA A 239 9.38 -2.11 9.24
C ALA A 239 10.40 -3.24 9.13
N HIS A 240 10.31 -3.99 8.03
CA HIS A 240 11.11 -5.21 7.86
C HIS A 240 12.61 -4.93 7.78
N ARG A 241 13.39 -5.87 8.31
CA ARG A 241 14.85 -5.80 8.42
C ARG A 241 15.56 -6.85 7.57
N ASP A 242 14.81 -7.66 6.83
CA ASP A 242 15.35 -8.52 5.79
C ASP A 242 15.50 -7.69 4.51
N PHE A 243 16.73 -7.30 4.20
CA PHE A 243 17.07 -6.50 3.04
C PHE A 243 17.47 -7.37 1.84
N THR A 244 17.22 -8.66 1.91
CA THR A 244 17.46 -9.59 0.79
C THR A 244 16.60 -9.17 -0.41
N PRO A 245 17.18 -9.07 -1.61
CA PRO A 245 16.42 -8.78 -2.82
C PRO A 245 15.30 -9.80 -3.02
N ILE A 246 14.11 -9.30 -3.36
CA ILE A 246 12.99 -10.18 -3.68
C ILE A 246 13.22 -10.82 -5.04
N ALA A 247 13.31 -12.15 -5.07
CA ALA A 247 13.32 -12.92 -6.31
C ALA A 247 11.88 -13.08 -6.83
N PRO A 248 11.52 -12.50 -7.99
CA PRO A 248 10.18 -12.65 -8.53
C PRO A 248 9.85 -14.12 -8.84
N LEU A 249 8.63 -14.54 -8.49
CA LEU A 249 8.08 -15.86 -8.82
C LEU A 249 7.59 -15.91 -10.28
N GLY A 250 7.07 -17.07 -10.70
CA GLY A 250 6.33 -17.19 -11.96
C GLY A 250 4.98 -16.47 -11.94
N ASP A 251 4.55 -15.95 -13.10
CA ASP A 251 3.29 -15.19 -13.23
C ASP A 251 2.03 -15.99 -12.85
N GLY A 252 2.09 -17.32 -12.92
CA GLY A 252 1.00 -18.23 -12.54
C GLY A 252 0.91 -18.54 -11.05
N CYS A 253 1.81 -18.03 -10.20
CA CYS A 253 1.97 -18.48 -8.82
C CYS A 253 0.69 -18.36 -7.94
N LEU A 254 -0.20 -17.42 -8.21
CA LEU A 254 -1.50 -17.32 -7.51
C LEU A 254 -2.58 -18.19 -8.16
N ARG A 255 -2.55 -18.35 -9.49
CA ARG A 255 -3.50 -19.23 -10.20
C ARG A 255 -3.34 -20.69 -9.78
N GLU A 256 -2.12 -21.15 -9.58
CA GLU A 256 -1.84 -22.49 -9.05
C GLU A 256 -2.54 -22.75 -7.71
N LEU A 257 -2.69 -21.72 -6.86
CA LEU A 257 -3.44 -21.83 -5.60
C LEU A 257 -4.95 -21.89 -5.82
N ALA A 258 -5.46 -21.17 -6.84
CA ALA A 258 -6.89 -21.19 -7.18
C ALA A 258 -7.33 -22.53 -7.79
N GLU A 259 -6.42 -23.22 -8.45
CA GLU A 259 -6.67 -24.51 -9.13
C GLU A 259 -6.38 -25.72 -8.23
N ALA A 260 -5.74 -25.51 -7.08
CA ALA A 260 -5.46 -26.58 -6.13
C ALA A 260 -6.77 -27.10 -5.53
N PRO A 261 -6.96 -28.46 -5.43
CA PRO A 261 -8.13 -29.01 -4.77
C PRO A 261 -8.17 -28.54 -3.29
N ALA A 262 -9.37 -28.20 -2.80
CA ALA A 262 -9.55 -27.86 -1.39
C ALA A 262 -9.06 -29.02 -0.53
N ALA A 263 -8.08 -28.76 0.37
CA ALA A 263 -7.51 -29.75 1.27
C ALA A 263 -8.47 -30.10 2.41
#